data_f9827254bce4b3079916530ace1dc6b3
#
_entry.id   f9827254bce4b3079916530ace1dc6b3
#
_cell.length_a   1.000
_cell.length_b   1.000
_cell.length_c   1.000
_cell.angle_alpha   90.00
_cell.angle_beta   90.00
_cell.angle_gamma   90.00
#
_symmetry.space_group_name_H-M   'P 1'
#
loop_
_entity.id
_entity.type
_entity.pdbx_description
1 polymer ?
#
loop_
_entity_poly.entity_id
_entity_poly.type
_entity_poly.pdbx_seq_one_letter_code
_entity_poly.pdbx_strand_id
1 'polypeptide(L)'
;KAVGLAEVIGDHPAISLKGISKEFPWPGARCGWMEFYNREASEEFAKLCQTLENAKMIEVCATILPQLAIPKIMSHPHYFRYREDANVKIGQRSDWMRELLGSIPGIKFNPTQGAFYNTVVFDEKLLTATQSLPITNSQLKDLVESWVEDPGIPLDKRFVYYLLASEQICVVPISSFCSDLRGFRVTLLEENEAQFKDTFSRLGAAITRYLNS
;
A
#
# COMPACT_ATOMS: atom_id res chain seq x y z
N LYS A 1 -0.21 -17.91 6.90
CA LYS A 1 -0.66 -18.11 5.50
C LYS A 1 -1.97 -17.37 5.31
N ALA A 2 -2.08 -16.53 4.29
CA ALA A 2 -3.37 -15.94 3.93
C ALA A 2 -4.30 -17.03 3.38
N VAL A 3 -5.56 -17.00 3.78
CA VAL A 3 -6.60 -17.94 3.35
C VAL A 3 -7.31 -17.33 2.13
N GLY A 4 -7.42 -18.08 1.05
CA GLY A 4 -8.15 -17.65 -0.15
C GLY A 4 -9.66 -17.73 0.05
N LEU A 5 -10.41 -16.87 -0.65
CA LEU A 5 -11.87 -16.89 -0.57
C LEU A 5 -12.44 -18.30 -0.90
N ALA A 6 -11.89 -18.96 -1.91
CA ALA A 6 -12.28 -20.31 -2.30
C ALA A 6 -12.16 -21.37 -1.18
N GLU A 7 -11.26 -21.13 -0.19
CA GLU A 7 -11.03 -22.08 0.91
C GLU A 7 -12.09 -21.94 2.03
N VAL A 8 -12.82 -20.82 2.08
CA VAL A 8 -13.73 -20.51 3.21
C VAL A 8 -15.16 -20.19 2.80
N ILE A 9 -15.41 -20.04 1.50
CA ILE A 9 -16.71 -19.54 1.00
C ILE A 9 -17.85 -20.56 1.19
N GLY A 10 -17.54 -21.87 1.20
CA GLY A 10 -18.58 -22.91 1.25
C GLY A 10 -19.55 -22.77 0.08
N ASP A 11 -20.85 -22.86 0.38
CA ASP A 11 -21.94 -22.76 -0.60
C ASP A 11 -22.48 -21.31 -0.81
N HIS A 12 -21.83 -20.31 -0.18
CA HIS A 12 -22.28 -18.92 -0.31
C HIS A 12 -21.92 -18.33 -1.68
N PRO A 13 -22.85 -17.57 -2.32
CA PRO A 13 -22.54 -16.84 -3.55
C PRO A 13 -21.50 -15.73 -3.27
N ALA A 14 -20.48 -15.64 -4.11
CA ALA A 14 -19.47 -14.59 -3.95
C ALA A 14 -18.76 -14.25 -5.26
N ILE A 15 -18.21 -13.04 -5.28
CA ILE A 15 -17.35 -12.53 -6.35
C ILE A 15 -16.00 -12.17 -5.75
N SER A 16 -14.93 -12.78 -6.25
CA SER A 16 -13.56 -12.40 -5.91
C SER A 16 -12.97 -11.54 -7.02
N LEU A 17 -12.44 -10.39 -6.65
CA LEU A 17 -11.71 -9.52 -7.57
C LEU A 17 -10.22 -9.78 -7.44
N LYS A 18 -9.57 -10.13 -8.53
CA LYS A 18 -8.14 -10.43 -8.61
C LYS A 18 -7.42 -9.42 -9.49
N GLY A 19 -6.14 -9.20 -9.22
CA GLY A 19 -5.34 -8.31 -10.03
C GLY A 19 -3.86 -8.55 -9.88
N ILE A 20 -3.12 -8.41 -10.98
CA ILE A 20 -1.69 -8.69 -11.02
C ILE A 20 -0.81 -7.53 -10.55
N SER A 21 -1.41 -6.36 -10.29
CA SER A 21 -0.65 -5.16 -9.89
C SER A 21 0.16 -5.34 -8.62
N LYS A 22 -0.32 -6.18 -7.69
CA LYS A 22 0.29 -6.38 -6.37
C LYS A 22 0.79 -7.81 -6.16
N GLU A 23 0.13 -8.80 -6.75
CA GLU A 23 0.52 -10.21 -6.63
C GLU A 23 1.80 -10.52 -7.42
N PHE A 24 1.94 -9.95 -8.62
CA PHE A 24 3.13 -10.12 -9.49
C PHE A 24 3.99 -8.86 -9.59
N PRO A 25 3.89 -7.89 -8.71
CA PRO A 25 4.21 -6.46 -8.83
C PRO A 25 4.28 -5.95 -10.28
N TRP A 26 3.24 -6.19 -11.06
CA TRP A 26 3.14 -5.76 -12.46
C TRP A 26 1.97 -4.76 -12.70
N PRO A 27 2.00 -3.59 -12.05
CA PRO A 27 0.91 -2.61 -12.13
C PRO A 27 0.72 -2.02 -13.53
N GLY A 28 1.81 -1.95 -14.32
CA GLY A 28 1.77 -1.43 -15.69
C GLY A 28 1.02 -2.31 -16.68
N ALA A 29 0.81 -3.58 -16.38
CA ALA A 29 0.04 -4.49 -17.24
C ALA A 29 -1.46 -4.18 -17.28
N ARG A 30 -1.99 -3.42 -16.33
CA ARG A 30 -3.41 -3.01 -16.25
C ARG A 30 -4.40 -4.17 -16.42
N CYS A 31 -4.17 -5.27 -15.71
CA CYS A 31 -4.97 -6.47 -15.83
C CYS A 31 -5.47 -6.99 -14.47
N GLY A 32 -6.70 -7.44 -14.46
CA GLY A 32 -7.35 -8.11 -13.36
C GLY A 32 -8.52 -8.95 -13.90
N TRP A 33 -9.10 -9.78 -13.03
CA TRP A 33 -10.25 -10.61 -13.38
C TRP A 33 -11.20 -10.79 -12.20
N MET A 34 -12.40 -11.26 -12.49
CA MET A 34 -13.39 -11.66 -11.51
C MET A 34 -13.54 -13.18 -11.50
N GLU A 35 -13.69 -13.74 -10.31
CA GLU A 35 -14.00 -15.15 -10.08
C GLU A 35 -15.37 -15.23 -9.43
N PHE A 36 -16.31 -15.93 -10.05
CA PHE A 36 -17.65 -16.15 -9.53
C PHE A 36 -17.71 -17.51 -8.83
N TYR A 37 -18.13 -17.51 -7.58
CA TYR A 37 -18.32 -18.73 -6.78
C TYR A 37 -19.79 -18.98 -6.53
N ASN A 38 -20.20 -20.24 -6.64
CA ASN A 38 -21.60 -20.67 -6.40
C ASN A 38 -22.61 -19.82 -7.18
N ARG A 39 -22.35 -19.63 -8.47
CA ARG A 39 -23.13 -18.78 -9.38
C ARG A 39 -24.62 -19.09 -9.34
N GLU A 40 -24.97 -20.37 -9.22
CA GLU A 40 -26.34 -20.87 -9.27
C GLU A 40 -27.00 -20.91 -7.87
N ALA A 41 -26.41 -20.31 -6.84
CA ALA A 41 -26.97 -20.29 -5.49
C ALA A 41 -28.30 -19.52 -5.41
N SER A 42 -28.55 -18.55 -6.29
CA SER A 42 -29.83 -17.90 -6.50
C SER A 42 -29.95 -17.37 -7.92
N GLU A 43 -31.23 -17.22 -8.39
CA GLU A 43 -31.51 -16.66 -9.71
C GLU A 43 -31.03 -15.20 -9.84
N GLU A 44 -31.17 -14.42 -8.77
CA GLU A 44 -30.70 -13.01 -8.72
C GLU A 44 -29.20 -12.93 -8.86
N PHE A 45 -28.47 -13.81 -8.18
CA PHE A 45 -26.99 -13.81 -8.27
C PHE A 45 -26.51 -14.28 -9.64
N ALA A 46 -27.15 -15.30 -10.22
CA ALA A 46 -26.87 -15.73 -11.59
C ALA A 46 -27.08 -14.59 -12.60
N LYS A 47 -28.19 -13.83 -12.46
CA LYS A 47 -28.46 -12.64 -13.28
C LYS A 47 -27.44 -11.54 -13.08
N LEU A 48 -26.98 -11.29 -11.84
CA LEU A 48 -25.92 -10.34 -11.56
C LEU A 48 -24.62 -10.75 -12.27
N CYS A 49 -24.19 -11.99 -12.14
CA CYS A 49 -23.00 -12.51 -12.82
C CYS A 49 -23.09 -12.31 -14.34
N GLN A 50 -24.22 -12.68 -14.92
CA GLN A 50 -24.47 -12.51 -16.36
C GLN A 50 -24.43 -11.03 -16.78
N THR A 51 -24.97 -10.14 -15.95
CA THR A 51 -24.94 -8.69 -16.21
C THR A 51 -23.51 -8.16 -16.21
N LEU A 52 -22.66 -8.61 -15.26
CA LEU A 52 -21.25 -8.24 -15.20
C LEU A 52 -20.46 -8.76 -16.41
N GLU A 53 -20.71 -9.99 -16.84
CA GLU A 53 -20.14 -10.55 -18.07
C GLU A 53 -20.54 -9.74 -19.30
N ASN A 54 -21.83 -9.42 -19.45
CA ASN A 54 -22.32 -8.60 -20.56
C ASN A 54 -21.74 -7.19 -20.53
N ALA A 55 -21.62 -6.56 -19.36
CA ALA A 55 -20.99 -5.25 -19.21
C ALA A 55 -19.51 -5.29 -19.63
N LYS A 56 -18.81 -6.39 -19.35
CA LYS A 56 -17.42 -6.57 -19.76
C LYS A 56 -17.25 -6.70 -21.28
N MET A 57 -18.23 -7.24 -21.97
CA MET A 57 -18.21 -7.34 -23.43
C MET A 57 -18.33 -5.98 -24.14
N ILE A 58 -18.73 -4.91 -23.45
CA ILE A 58 -18.75 -3.54 -23.98
C ILE A 58 -17.33 -2.97 -24.09
N GLU A 59 -16.37 -3.52 -23.35
CA GLU A 59 -14.96 -3.13 -23.45
C GLU A 59 -14.33 -3.65 -24.76
N VAL A 60 -14.21 -2.77 -25.74
CA VAL A 60 -13.82 -3.14 -27.12
C VAL A 60 -12.34 -3.49 -27.25
N CYS A 61 -11.46 -2.89 -26.43
CA CYS A 61 -10.00 -3.00 -26.56
C CYS A 61 -9.32 -3.26 -25.21
N ALA A 62 -9.55 -4.43 -24.64
CA ALA A 62 -8.84 -4.86 -23.43
C ALA A 62 -7.36 -5.19 -23.70
N THR A 63 -6.49 -5.09 -22.68
CA THR A 63 -5.07 -5.46 -22.77
C THR A 63 -4.92 -6.98 -22.94
N ILE A 64 -4.70 -7.47 -24.17
CA ILE A 64 -4.67 -8.90 -24.48
C ILE A 64 -3.38 -9.57 -23.98
N LEU A 65 -2.21 -8.93 -24.15
CA LEU A 65 -0.92 -9.53 -23.80
C LEU A 65 -0.84 -10.01 -22.34
N PRO A 66 -1.20 -9.21 -21.33
CA PRO A 66 -1.24 -9.69 -19.94
C PRO A 66 -2.23 -10.84 -19.73
N GLN A 67 -3.39 -10.81 -20.36
CA GLN A 67 -4.38 -11.90 -20.25
C GLN A 67 -3.84 -13.22 -20.76
N LEU A 68 -3.04 -13.21 -21.84
CA LEU A 68 -2.39 -14.42 -22.39
C LEU A 68 -1.18 -14.85 -21.55
N ALA A 69 -0.47 -13.92 -20.91
CA ALA A 69 0.72 -14.20 -20.11
C ALA A 69 0.39 -14.77 -18.72
N ILE A 70 -0.66 -14.26 -18.06
CA ILE A 70 -1.02 -14.64 -16.68
C ILE A 70 -1.19 -16.16 -16.50
N PRO A 71 -1.98 -16.88 -17.31
CA PRO A 71 -2.12 -18.34 -17.17
C PRO A 71 -0.78 -19.08 -17.32
N LYS A 72 0.08 -18.61 -18.21
CA LYS A 72 1.42 -19.21 -18.42
C LYS A 72 2.34 -18.97 -17.23
N ILE A 73 2.28 -17.78 -16.62
CA ILE A 73 3.04 -17.45 -15.41
C ILE A 73 2.55 -18.31 -14.24
N MET A 74 1.24 -18.38 -14.02
CA MET A 74 0.66 -19.12 -12.90
C MET A 74 0.84 -20.62 -12.99
N SER A 75 0.88 -21.18 -14.21
CA SER A 75 1.15 -22.60 -14.46
C SER A 75 2.65 -22.95 -14.53
N HIS A 76 3.54 -21.97 -14.44
CA HIS A 76 4.96 -22.23 -14.55
C HIS A 76 5.47 -23.02 -13.32
N PRO A 77 6.30 -24.08 -13.50
CA PRO A 77 6.78 -24.91 -12.39
C PRO A 77 7.48 -24.13 -11.25
N HIS A 78 8.13 -23.01 -11.58
CA HIS A 78 8.82 -22.18 -10.59
C HIS A 78 7.94 -21.09 -9.96
N TYR A 79 6.66 -20.99 -10.28
CA TYR A 79 5.78 -19.93 -9.78
C TYR A 79 5.67 -19.90 -8.24
N PHE A 80 5.43 -21.06 -7.64
CA PHE A 80 5.31 -21.15 -6.18
C PHE A 80 6.62 -20.80 -5.47
N ARG A 81 7.77 -21.28 -5.99
CA ARG A 81 9.08 -20.95 -5.46
C ARG A 81 9.36 -19.45 -5.54
N TYR A 82 9.06 -18.82 -6.68
CA TYR A 82 9.17 -17.37 -6.84
C TYR A 82 8.37 -16.61 -5.77
N ARG A 83 7.14 -17.03 -5.51
CA ARG A 83 6.30 -16.41 -4.47
C ARG A 83 6.86 -16.58 -3.06
N GLU A 84 7.37 -17.76 -2.74
CA GLU A 84 8.02 -18.03 -1.45
C GLU A 84 9.26 -17.16 -1.26
N ASP A 85 10.14 -17.10 -2.25
CA ASP A 85 11.34 -16.28 -2.23
C ASP A 85 11.00 -14.78 -2.08
N ALA A 86 9.98 -14.30 -2.78
CA ALA A 86 9.49 -12.93 -2.66
C ALA A 86 8.93 -12.63 -1.25
N ASN A 87 8.16 -13.55 -0.69
CA ASN A 87 7.60 -13.41 0.67
C ASN A 87 8.70 -13.39 1.74
N VAL A 88 9.73 -14.22 1.61
CA VAL A 88 10.89 -14.21 2.52
C VAL A 88 11.60 -12.86 2.49
N LYS A 89 11.86 -12.32 1.30
CA LYS A 89 12.51 -11.01 1.14
C LYS A 89 11.68 -9.87 1.73
N ILE A 90 10.37 -9.87 1.51
CA ILE A 90 9.48 -8.85 2.08
C ILE A 90 9.40 -8.99 3.60
N GLY A 91 9.35 -10.22 4.13
CA GLY A 91 9.41 -10.49 5.56
C GLY A 91 10.66 -9.92 6.20
N GLN A 92 11.82 -10.14 5.60
CA GLN A 92 13.10 -9.59 6.07
C GLN A 92 13.10 -8.05 6.09
N ARG A 93 12.55 -7.39 5.07
CA ARG A 93 12.41 -5.93 5.04
C ARG A 93 11.44 -5.42 6.11
N SER A 94 10.38 -6.17 6.40
CA SER A 94 9.48 -5.87 7.52
C SER A 94 10.20 -5.93 8.86
N ASP A 95 11.09 -6.89 9.05
CA ASP A 95 11.91 -7.00 10.26
C ASP A 95 12.90 -5.82 10.38
N TRP A 96 13.59 -5.46 9.31
CA TRP A 96 14.46 -4.27 9.28
C TRP A 96 13.69 -2.98 9.60
N MET A 97 12.50 -2.79 9.02
CA MET A 97 11.65 -1.64 9.35
C MET A 97 11.33 -1.62 10.84
N ARG A 98 10.98 -2.77 11.43
CA ARG A 98 10.67 -2.90 12.85
C ARG A 98 11.87 -2.56 13.73
N GLU A 99 13.07 -2.99 13.36
CA GLU A 99 14.30 -2.65 14.07
C GLU A 99 14.59 -1.14 14.03
N LEU A 100 14.38 -0.50 12.88
CA LEU A 100 14.70 0.91 12.66
C LEU A 100 13.66 1.88 13.24
N LEU A 101 12.38 1.52 13.21
CA LEU A 101 11.29 2.42 13.64
C LEU A 101 10.62 2.01 14.95
N GLY A 102 10.75 0.75 15.37
CA GLY A 102 9.96 0.20 16.48
C GLY A 102 10.24 0.80 17.86
N SER A 103 11.38 1.45 18.05
CA SER A 103 11.75 2.13 19.30
C SER A 103 11.40 3.61 19.34
N ILE A 104 10.87 4.19 18.25
CA ILE A 104 10.57 5.62 18.17
C ILE A 104 9.30 5.91 18.96
N PRO A 105 9.34 6.77 20.00
CA PRO A 105 8.15 7.15 20.74
C PRO A 105 7.17 7.92 19.85
N GLY A 106 5.87 7.71 20.06
CA GLY A 106 4.81 8.47 19.38
C GLY A 106 4.38 7.88 18.05
N ILE A 107 4.91 6.74 17.65
CA ILE A 107 4.39 5.97 16.51
C ILE A 107 4.05 4.52 16.90
N LYS A 108 3.13 3.93 16.15
CA LYS A 108 2.74 2.51 16.27
C LYS A 108 2.53 1.91 14.88
N PHE A 109 2.89 0.66 14.73
CA PHE A 109 2.58 -0.13 13.53
C PHE A 109 2.57 -1.62 13.87
N ASN A 110 1.84 -2.41 13.08
CA ASN A 110 1.79 -3.85 13.23
C ASN A 110 2.90 -4.51 12.39
N PRO A 111 3.43 -5.67 12.81
CA PRO A 111 4.27 -6.49 11.93
C PRO A 111 3.52 -6.82 10.64
N THR A 112 4.21 -6.73 9.50
CA THR A 112 3.63 -7.06 8.20
C THR A 112 3.43 -8.58 8.11
N GLN A 113 2.18 -9.03 7.96
CA GLN A 113 1.81 -10.44 7.82
C GLN A 113 1.37 -10.82 6.41
N GLY A 114 1.27 -9.84 5.53
CA GLY A 114 0.89 -10.01 4.13
C GLY A 114 1.04 -8.72 3.35
N ALA A 115 1.03 -8.82 2.03
CA ALA A 115 1.35 -7.72 1.13
C ALA A 115 2.75 -7.12 1.37
N PHE A 116 3.05 -6.02 0.73
CA PHE A 116 4.33 -5.29 0.87
C PHE A 116 4.13 -3.86 1.37
N TYR A 117 3.03 -3.61 2.05
CA TYR A 117 2.72 -2.34 2.70
C TYR A 117 2.84 -2.46 4.21
N ASN A 118 3.23 -1.36 4.84
CA ASN A 118 3.07 -1.18 6.27
C ASN A 118 2.44 0.20 6.54
N THR A 119 1.62 0.29 7.56
CA THR A 119 0.96 1.53 7.98
C THR A 119 1.49 1.92 9.35
N VAL A 120 2.09 3.09 9.43
CA VAL A 120 2.58 3.71 10.66
C VAL A 120 1.56 4.73 11.12
N VAL A 121 1.11 4.63 12.36
CA VAL A 121 0.13 5.51 12.99
C VAL A 121 0.83 6.36 14.05
N PHE A 122 0.60 7.66 14.03
CA PHE A 122 1.05 8.57 15.08
C PHE A 122 0.15 8.49 16.32
N ASP A 123 0.72 8.73 17.47
CA ASP A 123 -0.07 9.13 18.64
C ASP A 123 -0.60 10.56 18.39
N GLU A 124 -1.91 10.69 18.24
CA GLU A 124 -2.55 11.95 17.88
C GLU A 124 -2.32 13.06 18.92
N LYS A 125 -2.05 12.69 20.18
CA LYS A 125 -1.73 13.65 21.23
C LYS A 125 -0.40 14.36 21.02
N LEU A 126 0.47 13.81 20.18
CA LEU A 126 1.79 14.34 19.86
C LEU A 126 1.81 15.13 18.54
N LEU A 127 0.72 15.12 17.76
CA LEU A 127 0.63 15.87 16.53
C LEU A 127 0.01 17.25 16.76
N THR A 128 0.67 18.27 16.21
CA THR A 128 0.19 19.67 16.27
C THR A 128 0.26 20.33 14.89
N ALA A 129 -0.48 21.41 14.72
CA ALA A 129 -0.46 22.19 13.48
C ALA A 129 0.79 23.09 13.33
N THR A 130 1.62 23.19 14.37
CA THR A 130 2.82 24.03 14.36
C THR A 130 4.11 23.27 14.02
N GLN A 131 4.07 21.95 14.07
CA GLN A 131 5.22 21.10 13.79
C GLN A 131 5.73 21.25 12.35
N SER A 132 7.05 21.15 12.19
CA SER A 132 7.72 21.32 10.90
C SER A 132 9.03 20.52 10.82
N LEU A 133 9.59 20.40 9.61
CA LEU A 133 10.96 19.96 9.39
C LEU A 133 11.74 21.07 8.67
N PRO A 134 13.05 21.18 8.88
CA PRO A 134 13.87 22.18 8.20
C PRO A 134 13.93 21.88 6.71
N ILE A 135 13.61 22.88 5.88
CA ILE A 135 13.72 22.82 4.42
C ILE A 135 14.79 23.82 4.00
N THR A 136 15.87 23.36 3.37
CA THR A 136 17.01 24.21 3.01
C THR A 136 16.76 25.09 1.78
N ASN A 137 15.94 24.63 0.84
CA ASN A 137 15.57 25.40 -0.34
C ASN A 137 14.41 26.35 0.01
N SER A 138 14.62 27.67 -0.10
CA SER A 138 13.63 28.68 0.28
C SER A 138 12.34 28.62 -0.56
N GLN A 139 12.45 28.43 -1.87
CA GLN A 139 11.28 28.33 -2.74
C GLN A 139 10.42 27.10 -2.41
N LEU A 140 11.08 25.97 -2.11
CA LEU A 140 10.38 24.76 -1.69
C LEU A 140 9.76 24.92 -0.29
N LYS A 141 10.43 25.65 0.60
CA LYS A 141 9.90 25.99 1.91
C LYS A 141 8.63 26.81 1.79
N ASP A 142 8.66 27.93 1.02
CA ASP A 142 7.52 28.80 0.78
C ASP A 142 6.35 28.02 0.19
N LEU A 143 6.61 27.10 -0.76
CA LEU A 143 5.60 26.25 -1.35
C LEU A 143 4.95 25.32 -0.34
N VAL A 144 5.74 24.63 0.49
CA VAL A 144 5.20 23.72 1.52
C VAL A 144 4.42 24.49 2.56
N GLU A 145 4.92 25.66 3.00
CA GLU A 145 4.24 26.51 3.97
C GLU A 145 2.88 26.96 3.43
N SER A 146 2.79 27.37 2.15
CA SER A 146 1.51 27.74 1.51
C SER A 146 0.49 26.58 1.48
N TRP A 147 0.96 25.33 1.35
CA TRP A 147 0.05 24.17 1.35
C TRP A 147 -0.45 23.80 2.74
N VAL A 148 0.34 24.09 3.78
CA VAL A 148 0.01 23.73 5.16
C VAL A 148 -0.60 24.88 5.98
N GLU A 149 -0.77 26.05 5.38
CA GLU A 149 -1.52 27.19 5.97
C GLU A 149 -3.01 26.90 6.11
N ASP A 150 -3.57 25.99 5.30
CA ASP A 150 -4.98 25.61 5.40
C ASP A 150 -5.23 24.93 6.77
N PRO A 151 -6.05 25.53 7.65
CA PRO A 151 -6.34 24.94 8.96
C PRO A 151 -7.10 23.61 8.88
N GLY A 152 -7.68 23.29 7.70
CA GLY A 152 -8.37 22.02 7.43
C GLY A 152 -7.43 20.89 6.98
N ILE A 153 -6.13 21.15 6.79
CA ILE A 153 -5.22 20.10 6.36
C ILE A 153 -5.05 19.03 7.44
N PRO A 154 -5.20 17.73 7.12
CA PRO A 154 -4.90 16.65 8.06
C PRO A 154 -3.44 16.70 8.53
N LEU A 155 -3.21 16.48 9.84
CA LEU A 155 -1.87 16.59 10.43
C LEU A 155 -0.87 15.58 9.86
N ASP A 156 -1.32 14.39 9.46
CA ASP A 156 -0.48 13.40 8.77
C ASP A 156 -0.08 13.85 7.35
N LYS A 157 -0.97 14.55 6.66
CA LYS A 157 -0.67 15.12 5.34
C LYS A 157 0.34 16.27 5.45
N ARG A 158 0.25 17.07 6.51
CA ARG A 158 1.23 18.09 6.86
C ARG A 158 2.63 17.46 7.03
N PHE A 159 2.74 16.39 7.84
CA PHE A 159 4.00 15.65 8.00
C PHE A 159 4.56 15.16 6.67
N VAL A 160 3.72 14.57 5.81
CA VAL A 160 4.15 14.04 4.50
C VAL A 160 4.74 15.13 3.60
N TYR A 161 4.18 16.32 3.59
CA TYR A 161 4.72 17.43 2.80
C TYR A 161 6.09 17.88 3.30
N TYR A 162 6.24 18.04 4.62
CA TYR A 162 7.53 18.39 5.21
C TYR A 162 8.57 17.29 5.00
N LEU A 163 8.20 16.02 5.15
CA LEU A 163 9.08 14.88 4.93
C LEU A 163 9.60 14.84 3.49
N LEU A 164 8.69 15.02 2.52
CA LEU A 164 9.06 15.03 1.10
C LEU A 164 10.07 16.15 0.79
N ALA A 165 9.82 17.34 1.29
CA ALA A 165 10.65 18.51 1.01
C ALA A 165 11.98 18.50 1.76
N SER A 166 12.02 17.99 2.99
CA SER A 166 13.21 17.94 3.84
C SER A 166 14.11 16.75 3.50
N GLU A 167 13.52 15.56 3.33
CA GLU A 167 14.24 14.30 3.23
C GLU A 167 14.17 13.64 1.85
N GLN A 168 13.36 14.15 0.93
CA GLN A 168 13.09 13.52 -0.38
C GLN A 168 12.49 12.10 -0.23
N ILE A 169 11.80 11.85 0.88
CA ILE A 169 11.12 10.60 1.15
C ILE A 169 9.62 10.79 0.93
N CYS A 170 9.07 10.03 -0.03
CA CYS A 170 7.64 10.07 -0.34
C CYS A 170 6.90 8.93 0.36
N VAL A 171 5.94 9.27 1.20
CA VAL A 171 5.01 8.34 1.83
C VAL A 171 3.57 8.79 1.58
N VAL A 172 2.58 7.95 1.86
CA VAL A 172 1.17 8.30 1.59
C VAL A 172 0.44 8.49 2.92
N PRO A 173 -0.16 9.67 3.19
CA PRO A 173 -0.91 9.91 4.42
C PRO A 173 -2.15 9.01 4.49
N ILE A 174 -2.45 8.44 5.65
CA ILE A 174 -3.59 7.52 5.79
C ILE A 174 -4.94 8.24 5.81
N SER A 175 -4.97 9.52 6.13
CA SER A 175 -6.17 10.36 5.95
C SER A 175 -6.68 10.36 4.49
N SER A 176 -5.81 10.12 3.51
CA SER A 176 -6.20 9.96 2.09
C SER A 176 -6.93 8.64 1.78
N PHE A 177 -7.07 7.74 2.75
CA PHE A 177 -7.79 6.47 2.64
C PHE A 177 -9.08 6.45 3.47
N CYS A 178 -9.70 7.59 3.71
CA CYS A 178 -10.91 7.73 4.52
C CYS A 178 -10.71 7.18 5.96
N SER A 179 -9.52 7.33 6.52
CA SER A 179 -9.18 6.93 7.88
C SER A 179 -9.29 8.13 8.83
N ASP A 180 -9.86 7.90 10.02
CA ASP A 180 -9.86 8.88 11.11
C ASP A 180 -8.52 8.92 11.84
N LEU A 181 -7.69 7.89 11.71
CA LEU A 181 -6.34 7.86 12.26
C LEU A 181 -5.39 8.75 11.47
N ARG A 182 -4.35 9.24 12.13
CA ARG A 182 -3.27 10.02 11.52
C ARG A 182 -2.01 9.19 11.40
N GLY A 183 -1.40 9.20 10.22
CA GLY A 183 -0.22 8.40 9.96
C GLY A 183 0.13 8.34 8.48
N PHE A 184 0.92 7.37 8.11
CA PHE A 184 1.34 7.21 6.71
C PHE A 184 1.55 5.74 6.36
N ARG A 185 1.46 5.45 5.08
CA ARG A 185 1.73 4.13 4.50
C ARG A 185 3.06 4.15 3.77
N VAL A 186 3.87 3.12 4.03
CA VAL A 186 5.14 2.85 3.34
C VAL A 186 5.06 1.56 2.52
N THR A 187 6.00 1.38 1.59
CA THR A 187 6.19 0.13 0.85
C THR A 187 7.51 -0.53 1.25
N LEU A 188 7.54 -1.87 1.19
CA LEU A 188 8.71 -2.70 1.48
C LEU A 188 9.33 -3.25 0.18
N LEU A 189 9.32 -2.46 -0.90
CA LEU A 189 9.72 -2.92 -2.24
C LEU A 189 11.18 -2.61 -2.59
N GLU A 190 11.87 -1.73 -1.85
CA GLU A 190 13.29 -1.46 -2.12
C GLU A 190 14.12 -2.72 -1.93
N GLU A 191 14.82 -3.16 -2.99
CA GLU A 191 15.58 -4.39 -2.99
C GLU A 191 17.02 -4.23 -2.50
N ASN A 192 17.57 -3.03 -2.62
CA ASN A 192 18.89 -2.72 -2.12
C ASN A 192 18.83 -2.52 -0.60
N GLU A 193 19.44 -3.44 0.15
CA GLU A 193 19.45 -3.42 1.62
C GLU A 193 20.03 -2.12 2.20
N ALA A 194 21.15 -1.63 1.65
CA ALA A 194 21.78 -0.41 2.14
C ALA A 194 20.88 0.80 1.93
N GLN A 195 20.26 0.91 0.75
CA GLN A 195 19.33 1.99 0.43
C GLN A 195 18.03 1.89 1.25
N PHE A 196 17.51 0.69 1.48
CA PHE A 196 16.37 0.47 2.36
C PHE A 196 16.67 0.96 3.78
N LYS A 197 17.78 0.51 4.37
CA LYS A 197 18.18 0.87 5.73
C LYS A 197 18.49 2.37 5.87
N ASP A 198 19.15 2.98 4.90
CA ASP A 198 19.38 4.43 4.87
C ASP A 198 18.06 5.20 4.86
N THR A 199 17.16 4.86 3.94
CA THR A 199 15.86 5.53 3.81
C THR A 199 15.03 5.42 5.08
N PHE A 200 14.93 4.24 5.70
CA PHE A 200 14.16 4.05 6.92
C PHE A 200 14.84 4.66 8.16
N SER A 201 16.16 4.72 8.21
CA SER A 201 16.89 5.42 9.26
C SER A 201 16.64 6.93 9.19
N ARG A 202 16.70 7.52 8.00
CA ARG A 202 16.39 8.94 7.75
C ARG A 202 14.92 9.25 8.06
N LEU A 203 14.00 8.36 7.65
CA LEU A 203 12.59 8.47 8.00
C LEU A 203 12.40 8.49 9.53
N GLY A 204 13.04 7.58 10.25
CA GLY A 204 12.96 7.53 11.72
C GLY A 204 13.51 8.80 12.39
N ALA A 205 14.65 9.30 11.92
CA ALA A 205 15.22 10.56 12.40
C ALA A 205 14.29 11.76 12.10
N ALA A 206 13.65 11.78 10.92
CA ALA A 206 12.71 12.82 10.55
C ALA A 206 11.45 12.79 11.43
N ILE A 207 10.89 11.60 11.69
CA ILE A 207 9.75 11.43 12.61
C ILE A 207 10.09 12.01 13.98
N THR A 208 11.25 11.63 14.54
CA THR A 208 11.69 12.09 15.85
C THR A 208 11.84 13.62 15.89
N ARG A 209 12.47 14.21 14.87
CA ARG A 209 12.59 15.68 14.78
C ARG A 209 11.24 16.36 14.66
N TYR A 210 10.34 15.84 13.83
CA TYR A 210 9.02 16.41 13.61
C TYR A 210 8.17 16.42 14.89
N LEU A 211 8.16 15.30 15.61
CA LEU A 211 7.39 15.20 16.86
C LEU A 211 7.92 16.09 17.99
N ASN A 212 9.18 16.55 17.92
CA ASN A 212 9.83 17.42 18.91
C ASN A 212 9.97 18.88 18.44
N SER A 213 9.43 19.25 17.30
CA SER A 213 9.52 20.62 16.76
C SER A 213 8.41 21.55 17.23
#